data_857b971a210c592f04d1103e59e404a0
#
_entry.id   857b971a210c592f04d1103e59e404a0
#
_cell.length_a   1.000
_cell.length_b   1.000
_cell.length_c   1.000
_cell.angle_alpha   90.00
_cell.angle_beta   90.00
_cell.angle_gamma   90.00
#
_symmetry.space_group_name_H-M   'P 1'
#
loop_
_entity.id
_entity.type
_entity.pdbx_description
1 polymer ?
#
loop_
_entity_poly.entity_id
_entity_poly.type
_entity_poly.pdbx_seq_one_letter_code
_entity_poly.pdbx_strand_id
1 'polypeptide(L)'
;MGKAFFVVSQRVFWDVSMLSVFKPVIDVLPEVGAPARPPTLQKKLYWTLAGLLIFFILGQIYPIGVNPLDVRVQQFQQLEILLGSKMGSLITSGIGPIVLASIFLQLAVGAKLISLDLSNPENKKLFQGFQKILAIGLSFLEAIIYVWSGYIPIDSTAPLFGSMLATMAIVAFQLALGSIILLYLDEVLQKYGIGSGISLFIAAGVAQALFLGAFSFISASGGDMASGLVFQAAQYVSEGNVASAFWALLPLIFTVIVFLVVVYAEGMRIELPLSYGRARGLGARYPLKFLYVSNIPVILASAVLLNVQLMGMFLAHAGLPILGNYGTGSSPIDGVAYYLTPLQSPLFTPGGYQGYLGTILTTEGMLHIFAYGFALVSLSVLFGWFWVESTGMGPRQVAAQLGRAGLLIPGFRQDPRVTEKILERYIPVITILGAGFVGILAWFADITGALGTGTGILLTVGILYRFYEDLAKQQVFEQYPMLDKILK
;
A
#
# COMPACT_ATOMS: atom_id res chain seq x y z
N MET A 1 9.96 21.77 -39.52
CA MET A 1 10.92 21.41 -38.46
C MET A 1 10.32 20.58 -37.29
N GLY A 2 9.13 20.02 -37.39
CA GLY A 2 8.42 19.30 -36.33
C GLY A 2 8.43 17.76 -36.41
N LYS A 3 9.11 17.15 -37.36
CA LYS A 3 9.15 15.68 -37.55
C LYS A 3 10.49 15.02 -37.16
N ALA A 4 11.53 15.80 -36.91
CA ALA A 4 12.86 15.27 -36.58
C ALA A 4 13.09 15.01 -35.09
N PHE A 5 12.30 15.60 -34.20
CA PHE A 5 12.43 15.40 -32.73
C PHE A 5 11.71 14.15 -32.19
N PHE A 6 10.83 13.54 -32.97
CA PHE A 6 10.06 12.36 -32.56
C PHE A 6 10.72 11.01 -32.94
N VAL A 7 11.79 11.03 -33.72
CA VAL A 7 12.46 9.81 -34.22
C VAL A 7 13.63 9.35 -33.33
N VAL A 8 14.13 10.19 -32.43
CA VAL A 8 15.26 9.82 -31.52
C VAL A 8 14.80 9.08 -30.26
N SER A 9 13.49 9.08 -29.95
CA SER A 9 12.92 8.45 -28.74
C SER A 9 12.60 6.94 -28.91
N GLN A 10 12.81 6.33 -30.06
CA GLN A 10 12.37 4.95 -30.33
C GLN A 10 13.43 3.85 -30.13
N ARG A 11 14.58 4.11 -29.52
CA ARG A 11 15.64 3.10 -29.36
C ARG A 11 16.19 2.93 -27.96
N VAL A 12 15.32 2.91 -26.95
CA VAL A 12 15.66 2.27 -25.66
C VAL A 12 14.50 1.33 -25.32
N PHE A 13 14.21 0.39 -26.21
CA PHE A 13 13.37 -0.74 -25.89
C PHE A 13 14.24 -1.79 -25.21
N TRP A 14 14.00 -2.01 -23.93
CA TRP A 14 14.48 -3.20 -23.26
C TRP A 14 13.72 -4.37 -23.88
N ASP A 15 14.40 -5.09 -24.77
CA ASP A 15 13.84 -6.25 -25.45
C ASP A 15 13.62 -7.39 -24.44
N VAL A 16 12.67 -8.30 -24.68
CA VAL A 16 12.46 -9.54 -23.91
C VAL A 16 13.78 -10.30 -23.70
N SER A 17 14.74 -10.14 -24.64
CA SER A 17 16.08 -10.68 -24.54
C SER A 17 16.87 -10.20 -23.31
N MET A 18 16.68 -8.98 -22.82
CA MET A 18 17.36 -8.49 -21.62
C MET A 18 16.84 -9.13 -20.34
N LEU A 19 15.55 -9.37 -20.21
CA LEU A 19 15.01 -10.10 -19.06
C LEU A 19 15.40 -11.58 -19.08
N SER A 20 15.61 -12.15 -20.27
CA SER A 20 16.08 -13.53 -20.41
C SER A 20 17.51 -13.74 -19.88
N VAL A 21 18.33 -12.70 -19.78
CA VAL A 21 19.65 -12.74 -19.14
C VAL A 21 19.54 -13.12 -17.65
N PHE A 22 18.45 -12.74 -17.00
CA PHE A 22 18.19 -13.09 -15.60
C PHE A 22 17.56 -14.48 -15.41
N LYS A 23 17.21 -15.18 -16.50
CA LYS A 23 16.61 -16.52 -16.44
C LYS A 23 17.42 -17.51 -15.59
N PRO A 24 18.76 -17.61 -15.70
CA PRO A 24 19.54 -18.52 -14.86
C PRO A 24 19.40 -18.22 -13.36
N VAL A 25 19.30 -16.95 -13.00
CA VAL A 25 19.11 -16.53 -11.59
C VAL A 25 17.68 -16.83 -11.14
N ILE A 26 16.68 -16.57 -12.00
CA ILE A 26 15.26 -16.85 -11.73
C ILE A 26 15.05 -18.35 -11.47
N ASP A 27 15.69 -19.22 -12.26
CA ASP A 27 15.53 -20.67 -12.15
C ASP A 27 16.19 -21.26 -10.88
N VAL A 28 17.14 -20.54 -10.26
CA VAL A 28 17.79 -20.92 -8.99
C VAL A 28 17.02 -20.39 -7.76
N LEU A 29 16.24 -19.32 -7.93
CA LEU A 29 15.48 -18.75 -6.80
C LEU A 29 14.47 -19.75 -6.26
N PRO A 30 14.42 -19.93 -4.92
CA PRO A 30 13.43 -20.81 -4.32
C PRO A 30 12.01 -20.31 -4.66
N GLU A 31 11.18 -21.22 -5.07
CA GLU A 31 9.76 -20.97 -5.37
C GLU A 31 8.88 -21.88 -4.51
N VAL A 32 7.84 -21.30 -3.90
CA VAL A 32 6.87 -22.10 -3.14
C VAL A 32 6.08 -22.97 -4.13
N GLY A 33 6.08 -24.30 -3.95
CA GLY A 33 5.33 -25.20 -4.80
C GLY A 33 3.82 -24.93 -4.75
N ALA A 34 3.15 -25.02 -5.90
CA ALA A 34 1.69 -24.95 -5.91
C ALA A 34 1.08 -26.21 -5.27
N PRO A 35 -0.04 -26.12 -4.54
CA PRO A 35 -0.69 -27.29 -3.96
C PRO A 35 -1.23 -28.19 -5.07
N ALA A 36 -1.04 -29.52 -4.92
CA ALA A 36 -1.51 -30.53 -5.89
C ALA A 36 -3.04 -30.53 -6.07
N ARG A 37 -3.77 -30.09 -5.04
CA ARG A 37 -5.23 -29.88 -5.07
C ARG A 37 -5.54 -28.53 -4.43
N PRO A 38 -6.53 -27.78 -4.94
CA PRO A 38 -6.91 -26.50 -4.32
C PRO A 38 -7.29 -26.75 -2.85
N PRO A 39 -6.71 -25.98 -1.91
CA PRO A 39 -6.99 -26.17 -0.49
C PRO A 39 -8.44 -25.79 -0.18
N THR A 40 -9.07 -26.54 0.72
CA THR A 40 -10.40 -26.25 1.25
C THR A 40 -10.38 -24.90 2.01
N LEU A 41 -11.55 -24.27 2.16
CA LEU A 41 -11.66 -22.97 2.86
C LEU A 41 -11.06 -23.03 4.27
N GLN A 42 -11.30 -24.11 5.02
CA GLN A 42 -10.70 -24.30 6.35
C GLN A 42 -9.17 -24.30 6.30
N LYS A 43 -8.56 -25.03 5.36
CA LYS A 43 -7.11 -25.05 5.20
C LYS A 43 -6.56 -23.69 4.82
N LYS A 44 -7.24 -22.95 3.95
CA LYS A 44 -6.87 -21.59 3.59
C LYS A 44 -6.89 -20.65 4.81
N LEU A 45 -7.91 -20.73 5.66
CA LEU A 45 -8.00 -19.97 6.91
C LEU A 45 -6.85 -20.29 7.87
N TYR A 46 -6.50 -21.59 8.02
CA TYR A 46 -5.35 -21.98 8.85
C TYR A 46 -4.02 -21.40 8.32
N TRP A 47 -3.78 -21.47 7.02
CA TRP A 47 -2.57 -20.87 6.44
C TRP A 47 -2.55 -19.35 6.59
N THR A 48 -3.70 -18.70 6.42
CA THR A 48 -3.83 -17.24 6.62
C THR A 48 -3.54 -16.86 8.06
N LEU A 49 -4.11 -17.58 9.04
CA LEU A 49 -3.85 -17.34 10.46
C LEU A 49 -2.38 -17.61 10.82
N ALA A 50 -1.80 -18.70 10.32
CA ALA A 50 -0.38 -19.01 10.57
C ALA A 50 0.54 -17.92 9.98
N GLY A 51 0.26 -17.43 8.78
CA GLY A 51 1.00 -16.35 8.17
C GLY A 51 0.93 -15.04 8.97
N LEU A 52 -0.26 -14.69 9.49
CA LEU A 52 -0.43 -13.53 10.36
C LEU A 52 0.31 -13.69 11.69
N LEU A 53 0.27 -14.88 12.30
CA LEU A 53 1.02 -15.14 13.53
C LEU A 53 2.52 -14.97 13.33
N ILE A 54 3.07 -15.51 12.23
CA ILE A 54 4.49 -15.34 11.88
C ILE A 54 4.79 -13.84 11.67
N PHE A 55 3.95 -13.11 10.93
CA PHE A 55 4.11 -11.67 10.72
C PHE A 55 4.18 -10.90 12.04
N PHE A 56 3.26 -11.13 12.98
CA PHE A 56 3.27 -10.46 14.28
C PHE A 56 4.47 -10.88 15.15
N ILE A 57 4.89 -12.13 15.11
CA ILE A 57 6.09 -12.60 15.82
C ILE A 57 7.34 -11.91 15.27
N LEU A 58 7.51 -11.84 13.94
CA LEU A 58 8.64 -11.15 13.33
C LEU A 58 8.69 -9.65 13.71
N GLY A 59 7.53 -9.02 13.89
CA GLY A 59 7.40 -7.66 14.37
C GLY A 59 7.85 -7.45 15.82
N GLN A 60 8.00 -8.49 16.62
CA GLN A 60 8.50 -8.41 18.02
C GLN A 60 9.99 -8.78 18.15
N ILE A 61 10.60 -9.28 17.09
CA ILE A 61 12.02 -9.66 17.08
C ILE A 61 12.85 -8.45 16.66
N TYR A 62 13.73 -7.99 17.56
CA TYR A 62 14.66 -6.91 17.27
C TYR A 62 15.98 -7.48 16.73
N PRO A 63 16.56 -6.86 15.68
CA PRO A 63 17.87 -7.25 15.16
C PRO A 63 18.98 -7.07 16.22
N ILE A 64 19.95 -7.93 16.20
CA ILE A 64 21.12 -7.83 17.09
C ILE A 64 21.91 -6.57 16.70
N GLY A 65 22.14 -5.66 17.66
CA GLY A 65 22.81 -4.38 17.45
C GLY A 65 21.88 -3.18 17.33
N VAL A 66 20.57 -3.38 17.45
CA VAL A 66 19.56 -2.29 17.54
C VAL A 66 19.18 -2.06 19.00
N ASN A 67 19.07 -0.80 19.42
CA ASN A 67 18.57 -0.45 20.74
C ASN A 67 17.04 -0.29 20.72
N PRO A 68 16.27 -1.24 21.28
CA PRO A 68 14.80 -1.20 21.24
C PRO A 68 14.19 -0.12 22.17
N LEU A 69 14.97 0.45 23.07
CA LEU A 69 14.51 1.46 24.03
C LEU A 69 14.72 2.90 23.56
N ASP A 70 15.24 3.11 22.36
CA ASP A 70 15.46 4.45 21.81
C ASP A 70 14.11 5.12 21.50
N VAL A 71 13.95 6.35 21.99
CA VAL A 71 12.73 7.19 21.85
C VAL A 71 12.37 7.44 20.37
N ARG A 72 13.35 7.38 19.48
CA ARG A 72 13.14 7.60 18.03
C ARG A 72 12.18 6.57 17.41
N VAL A 73 12.11 5.36 17.96
CA VAL A 73 11.21 4.29 17.47
C VAL A 73 9.73 4.69 17.52
N GLN A 74 9.34 5.57 18.46
CA GLN A 74 7.93 5.94 18.65
C GLN A 74 7.39 6.96 17.62
N GLN A 75 8.27 7.66 16.89
CA GLN A 75 7.88 8.74 15.97
C GLN A 75 7.41 8.24 14.60
N PHE A 76 7.58 6.96 14.28
CA PHE A 76 7.38 6.40 12.94
C PHE A 76 6.11 5.59 12.74
N GLN A 77 5.16 5.66 13.65
CA GLN A 77 3.95 4.83 13.60
C GLN A 77 3.17 4.94 12.27
N GLN A 78 3.18 6.11 11.64
CA GLN A 78 2.52 6.29 10.34
C GLN A 78 3.20 5.49 9.22
N LEU A 79 4.53 5.43 9.24
CA LEU A 79 5.32 4.67 8.28
C LEU A 79 5.17 3.15 8.52
N GLU A 80 5.13 2.73 9.77
CA GLU A 80 4.89 1.33 10.14
C GLU A 80 3.61 0.80 9.52
N ILE A 81 2.54 1.59 9.57
CA ILE A 81 1.24 1.21 9.02
C ILE A 81 1.30 1.07 7.50
N LEU A 82 1.87 2.04 6.81
CA LEU A 82 1.94 2.06 5.35
C LEU A 82 2.79 0.91 4.79
N LEU A 83 3.91 0.62 5.46
CA LEU A 83 4.85 -0.43 5.04
C LEU A 83 4.50 -1.82 5.57
N GLY A 84 3.42 -1.96 6.34
CA GLY A 84 3.13 -3.22 7.04
C GLY A 84 4.36 -3.69 7.82
N SER A 85 4.96 -2.79 8.58
CA SER A 85 6.24 -2.98 9.25
C SER A 85 6.14 -2.67 10.74
N LYS A 86 7.19 -2.91 11.50
CA LYS A 86 7.36 -2.42 12.86
C LYS A 86 8.78 -1.91 13.03
N MET A 87 8.89 -0.64 13.35
CA MET A 87 10.16 0.07 13.46
C MET A 87 11.12 -0.59 14.46
N GLY A 88 12.39 -0.70 14.06
CA GLY A 88 13.40 -1.33 14.89
C GLY A 88 13.33 -2.84 14.95
N SER A 89 12.25 -3.49 14.46
CA SER A 89 12.13 -4.94 14.40
C SER A 89 12.75 -5.53 13.14
N LEU A 90 12.78 -6.85 13.06
CA LEU A 90 13.27 -7.58 11.87
C LEU A 90 12.52 -7.22 10.59
N ILE A 91 11.24 -6.83 10.70
CA ILE A 91 10.40 -6.41 9.58
C ILE A 91 10.32 -4.88 9.43
N THR A 92 11.35 -4.15 9.78
CA THR A 92 11.37 -2.68 9.65
C THR A 92 11.14 -2.20 8.21
N SER A 93 11.80 -2.79 7.21
CA SER A 93 11.53 -2.47 5.80
C SER A 93 10.16 -3.00 5.34
N GLY A 94 9.55 -3.93 6.09
CA GLY A 94 8.22 -4.46 5.84
C GLY A 94 8.04 -5.00 4.42
N ILE A 95 6.91 -4.64 3.83
CA ILE A 95 6.56 -4.99 2.45
C ILE A 95 7.00 -3.92 1.43
N GLY A 96 7.60 -2.81 1.88
CA GLY A 96 8.03 -1.68 1.04
C GLY A 96 8.78 -2.11 -0.21
N PRO A 97 9.91 -2.84 -0.08
CA PRO A 97 10.70 -3.29 -1.22
C PRO A 97 9.91 -4.14 -2.23
N ILE A 98 8.98 -4.97 -1.73
CA ILE A 98 8.16 -5.87 -2.56
C ILE A 98 7.16 -5.06 -3.40
N VAL A 99 6.52 -4.08 -2.75
CA VAL A 99 5.55 -3.18 -3.40
C VAL A 99 6.27 -2.30 -4.42
N LEU A 100 7.41 -1.71 -4.05
CA LEU A 100 8.21 -0.88 -4.97
C LEU A 100 8.67 -1.66 -6.20
N ALA A 101 9.18 -2.88 -6.03
CA ALA A 101 9.57 -3.75 -7.15
C ALA A 101 8.40 -3.99 -8.11
N SER A 102 7.22 -4.25 -7.55
CA SER A 102 5.99 -4.45 -8.32
C SER A 102 5.61 -3.21 -9.11
N ILE A 103 5.64 -2.04 -8.47
CA ILE A 103 5.31 -0.74 -9.06
C ILE A 103 6.26 -0.42 -10.21
N PHE A 104 7.57 -0.45 -9.97
CA PHE A 104 8.57 -0.13 -10.99
C PHE A 104 8.41 -1.01 -12.23
N LEU A 105 8.22 -2.31 -12.02
CA LEU A 105 8.11 -3.23 -13.14
C LEU A 105 6.79 -3.06 -13.90
N GLN A 106 5.69 -2.84 -13.19
CA GLN A 106 4.38 -2.56 -13.81
C GLN A 106 4.39 -1.24 -14.59
N LEU A 107 4.98 -0.19 -14.03
CA LEU A 107 5.13 1.08 -14.73
C LEU A 107 6.01 0.94 -15.98
N ALA A 108 7.12 0.17 -15.90
CA ALA A 108 8.01 -0.06 -17.03
C ALA A 108 7.30 -0.83 -18.17
N VAL A 109 6.48 -1.83 -17.85
CA VAL A 109 5.67 -2.56 -18.84
C VAL A 109 4.52 -1.68 -19.37
N GLY A 110 3.83 -0.95 -18.48
CA GLY A 110 2.72 -0.06 -18.87
C GLY A 110 3.17 1.10 -19.76
N ALA A 111 4.33 1.70 -19.46
CA ALA A 111 4.95 2.72 -20.30
C ALA A 111 5.59 2.16 -21.57
N LYS A 112 5.47 0.84 -21.81
CA LYS A 112 6.09 0.12 -22.95
C LYS A 112 7.62 0.30 -23.02
N LEU A 113 8.27 0.58 -21.90
CA LEU A 113 9.72 0.55 -21.79
C LEU A 113 10.23 -0.88 -21.88
N ILE A 114 9.45 -1.83 -21.40
CA ILE A 114 9.66 -3.27 -21.51
C ILE A 114 8.49 -3.84 -22.33
N SER A 115 8.77 -4.41 -23.49
CA SER A 115 7.74 -5.02 -24.35
C SER A 115 7.50 -6.48 -23.93
N LEU A 116 6.68 -6.69 -22.90
CA LEU A 116 6.28 -8.01 -22.40
C LEU A 116 4.81 -8.25 -22.65
N ASP A 117 4.49 -9.30 -23.40
CA ASP A 117 3.13 -9.82 -23.51
C ASP A 117 2.85 -10.74 -22.32
N LEU A 118 2.16 -10.20 -21.32
CA LEU A 118 1.78 -10.92 -20.10
C LEU A 118 0.67 -11.98 -20.33
N SER A 119 0.12 -12.05 -21.55
CA SER A 119 -0.81 -13.14 -21.92
C SER A 119 -0.07 -14.47 -22.13
N ASN A 120 1.24 -14.43 -22.40
CA ASN A 120 2.08 -15.61 -22.52
C ASN A 120 2.55 -16.10 -21.15
N PRO A 121 2.31 -17.38 -20.78
CA PRO A 121 2.72 -17.95 -19.48
C PRO A 121 4.22 -17.84 -19.19
N GLU A 122 5.09 -18.00 -20.21
CA GLU A 122 6.54 -17.88 -20.06
C GLU A 122 6.95 -16.44 -19.70
N ASN A 123 6.40 -15.47 -20.40
CA ASN A 123 6.64 -14.05 -20.12
C ASN A 123 6.14 -13.65 -18.74
N LYS A 124 5.00 -14.21 -18.33
CA LYS A 124 4.47 -13.99 -16.98
C LYS A 124 5.39 -14.56 -15.90
N LYS A 125 5.95 -15.75 -16.13
CA LYS A 125 6.95 -16.34 -15.21
C LYS A 125 8.23 -15.49 -15.14
N LEU A 126 8.74 -15.01 -16.28
CA LEU A 126 9.89 -14.10 -16.32
C LEU A 126 9.60 -12.79 -15.57
N PHE A 127 8.41 -12.20 -15.77
CA PHE A 127 8.00 -10.99 -15.07
C PHE A 127 7.99 -11.20 -13.56
N GLN A 128 7.36 -12.25 -13.07
CA GLN A 128 7.29 -12.57 -11.65
C GLN A 128 8.67 -12.90 -11.06
N GLY A 129 9.50 -13.61 -11.77
CA GLY A 129 10.86 -13.93 -11.35
C GLY A 129 11.75 -12.67 -11.26
N PHE A 130 11.67 -11.79 -12.26
CA PHE A 130 12.40 -10.53 -12.24
C PHE A 130 11.90 -9.58 -11.14
N GLN A 131 10.58 -9.53 -10.91
CA GLN A 131 9.99 -8.80 -9.78
C GLN A 131 10.57 -9.28 -8.45
N LYS A 132 10.74 -10.60 -8.28
CA LYS A 132 11.32 -11.21 -7.07
C LYS A 132 12.79 -10.81 -6.88
N ILE A 133 13.61 -10.86 -7.96
CA ILE A 133 15.01 -10.39 -7.91
C ILE A 133 15.07 -8.92 -7.52
N LEU A 134 14.24 -8.09 -8.14
CA LEU A 134 14.20 -6.65 -7.87
C LEU A 134 13.77 -6.37 -6.42
N ALA A 135 12.78 -7.10 -5.90
CA ALA A 135 12.34 -6.99 -4.51
C ALA A 135 13.47 -7.35 -3.52
N ILE A 136 14.22 -8.42 -3.79
CA ILE A 136 15.36 -8.80 -2.96
C ILE A 136 16.45 -7.71 -3.01
N GLY A 137 16.79 -7.20 -4.20
CA GLY A 137 17.75 -6.12 -4.36
C GLY A 137 17.35 -4.85 -3.63
N LEU A 138 16.08 -4.45 -3.75
CA LEU A 138 15.52 -3.31 -3.03
C LEU A 138 15.48 -3.53 -1.52
N SER A 139 15.26 -4.75 -1.03
CA SER A 139 15.31 -5.06 0.41
C SER A 139 16.69 -4.77 1.00
N PHE A 140 17.76 -5.12 0.31
CA PHE A 140 19.12 -4.77 0.74
C PHE A 140 19.37 -3.26 0.64
N LEU A 141 18.94 -2.63 -0.45
CA LEU A 141 19.13 -1.20 -0.65
C LEU A 141 18.41 -0.37 0.43
N GLU A 142 17.15 -0.66 0.70
CA GLU A 142 16.37 0.04 1.74
C GLU A 142 16.96 -0.22 3.13
N ALA A 143 17.36 -1.45 3.44
CA ALA A 143 17.99 -1.78 4.72
C ALA A 143 19.29 -0.98 4.93
N ILE A 144 20.13 -0.84 3.89
CA ILE A 144 21.34 -0.02 3.95
C ILE A 144 20.98 1.46 4.18
N ILE A 145 19.99 1.98 3.45
CA ILE A 145 19.53 3.37 3.61
C ILE A 145 19.04 3.60 5.04
N TYR A 146 18.22 2.73 5.62
CA TYR A 146 17.69 2.87 6.97
C TYR A 146 18.77 2.87 8.04
N VAL A 147 19.77 2.01 7.88
CA VAL A 147 20.88 1.92 8.82
C VAL A 147 21.83 3.12 8.67
N TRP A 148 22.17 3.47 7.43
CA TRP A 148 23.12 4.58 7.15
C TRP A 148 22.54 5.94 7.51
N SER A 149 21.25 6.16 7.25
CA SER A 149 20.58 7.43 7.56
C SER A 149 20.35 7.65 9.07
N GLY A 150 20.69 6.66 9.91
CA GLY A 150 20.40 6.73 11.35
C GLY A 150 18.91 6.60 11.69
N TYR A 151 18.09 6.17 10.70
CA TYR A 151 16.67 5.87 10.89
C TYR A 151 16.47 4.78 11.94
N ILE A 152 17.37 3.80 11.97
CA ILE A 152 17.38 2.75 12.98
C ILE A 152 18.46 3.06 14.02
N PRO A 153 18.09 3.17 15.32
CA PRO A 153 19.04 3.44 16.38
C PRO A 153 19.93 2.23 16.62
N ILE A 154 21.18 2.34 16.19
CA ILE A 154 22.19 1.32 16.44
C ILE A 154 22.81 1.54 17.83
N ASP A 155 22.99 0.45 18.57
CA ASP A 155 23.66 0.50 19.86
C ASP A 155 25.15 0.83 19.68
N SER A 156 25.50 2.08 19.95
CA SER A 156 26.87 2.58 19.89
C SER A 156 27.71 2.16 21.12
N THR A 157 27.06 1.70 22.20
CA THR A 157 27.75 1.36 23.45
C THR A 157 28.37 -0.03 23.43
N ALA A 158 27.82 -0.93 22.59
CA ALA A 158 28.29 -2.30 22.45
C ALA A 158 28.40 -2.71 20.96
N PRO A 159 29.37 -2.14 20.21
CA PRO A 159 29.50 -2.46 18.79
C PRO A 159 29.90 -3.94 18.59
N LEU A 160 29.20 -4.64 17.70
CA LEU A 160 29.49 -6.02 17.34
C LEU A 160 30.90 -6.12 16.72
N PHE A 161 31.66 -7.11 17.15
CA PHE A 161 33.04 -7.29 16.73
C PHE A 161 33.97 -6.06 16.91
N GLY A 162 33.61 -5.14 17.83
CA GLY A 162 34.39 -3.92 18.08
C GLY A 162 34.37 -2.89 16.95
N SER A 163 33.50 -3.06 15.95
CA SER A 163 33.40 -2.18 14.79
C SER A 163 31.97 -1.72 14.53
N MET A 164 31.76 -0.40 14.50
CA MET A 164 30.47 0.20 14.17
C MET A 164 30.01 -0.16 12.74
N LEU A 165 30.95 -0.19 11.78
CA LEU A 165 30.66 -0.60 10.39
C LEU A 165 30.15 -2.04 10.30
N ALA A 166 30.79 -2.96 11.06
CA ALA A 166 30.35 -4.35 11.12
C ALA A 166 28.93 -4.46 11.72
N THR A 167 28.64 -3.70 12.77
CA THR A 167 27.31 -3.65 13.37
C THR A 167 26.27 -3.17 12.36
N MET A 168 26.56 -2.06 11.65
CA MET A 168 25.70 -1.54 10.59
C MET A 168 25.41 -2.57 9.50
N ALA A 169 26.46 -3.26 9.02
CA ALA A 169 26.32 -4.28 7.97
C ALA A 169 25.46 -5.47 8.44
N ILE A 170 25.68 -5.94 9.66
CA ILE A 170 24.90 -7.05 10.24
C ILE A 170 23.44 -6.65 10.44
N VAL A 171 23.16 -5.46 10.96
CA VAL A 171 21.80 -4.96 11.12
C VAL A 171 21.12 -4.82 9.75
N ALA A 172 21.76 -4.21 8.76
CA ALA A 172 21.23 -4.09 7.41
C ALA A 172 20.93 -5.47 6.78
N PHE A 173 21.80 -6.44 6.97
CA PHE A 173 21.57 -7.81 6.49
C PHE A 173 20.38 -8.47 7.17
N GLN A 174 20.22 -8.33 8.50
CA GLN A 174 19.07 -8.87 9.24
C GLN A 174 17.75 -8.23 8.78
N LEU A 175 17.72 -6.92 8.55
CA LEU A 175 16.53 -6.21 8.06
C LEU A 175 16.15 -6.66 6.63
N ALA A 176 17.15 -6.80 5.75
CA ALA A 176 16.90 -7.31 4.40
C ALA A 176 16.33 -8.75 4.45
N LEU A 177 16.86 -9.61 5.33
CA LEU A 177 16.31 -10.96 5.53
C LEU A 177 14.85 -10.92 6.02
N GLY A 178 14.48 -9.98 6.90
CA GLY A 178 13.10 -9.80 7.35
C GLY A 178 12.14 -9.56 6.18
N SER A 179 12.47 -8.65 5.27
CA SER A 179 11.67 -8.38 4.06
C SER A 179 11.65 -9.57 3.10
N ILE A 180 12.76 -10.29 2.96
CA ILE A 180 12.82 -11.52 2.14
C ILE A 180 11.91 -12.61 2.73
N ILE A 181 11.87 -12.77 4.06
CA ILE A 181 10.94 -13.69 4.71
C ILE A 181 9.48 -13.31 4.41
N LEU A 182 9.13 -12.01 4.49
CA LEU A 182 7.80 -11.54 4.12
C LEU A 182 7.46 -11.80 2.65
N LEU A 183 8.42 -11.66 1.73
CA LEU A 183 8.27 -12.00 0.32
C LEU A 183 7.85 -13.46 0.12
N TYR A 184 8.54 -14.40 0.78
CA TYR A 184 8.19 -15.82 0.71
C TYR A 184 6.90 -16.15 1.45
N LEU A 185 6.63 -15.46 2.55
CA LEU A 185 5.38 -15.62 3.30
C LEU A 185 4.17 -15.15 2.47
N ASP A 186 4.31 -14.05 1.71
CA ASP A 186 3.30 -13.62 0.73
C ASP A 186 3.06 -14.68 -0.35
N GLU A 187 4.13 -15.29 -0.89
CA GLU A 187 4.00 -16.36 -1.88
C GLU A 187 3.28 -17.60 -1.32
N VAL A 188 3.56 -17.97 -0.07
CA VAL A 188 2.84 -19.04 0.64
C VAL A 188 1.35 -18.69 0.77
N LEU A 189 1.04 -17.48 1.22
CA LEU A 189 -0.34 -17.03 1.42
C LEU A 189 -1.13 -16.93 0.11
N GLN A 190 -0.50 -16.50 -0.98
CA GLN A 190 -1.12 -16.50 -2.31
C GLN A 190 -1.46 -17.91 -2.81
N LYS A 191 -0.63 -18.92 -2.50
CA LYS A 191 -0.81 -20.30 -2.98
C LYS A 191 -1.68 -21.15 -2.05
N TYR A 192 -1.61 -20.94 -0.74
CA TYR A 192 -2.27 -21.78 0.28
C TYR A 192 -3.30 -21.03 1.13
N GLY A 193 -3.23 -19.70 1.21
CA GLY A 193 -4.10 -18.86 2.02
C GLY A 193 -5.27 -18.25 1.24
N ILE A 194 -5.80 -17.15 1.78
CA ILE A 194 -6.88 -16.36 1.19
C ILE A 194 -6.27 -15.05 0.68
N GLY A 195 -6.23 -14.87 -0.64
CA GLY A 195 -5.77 -13.64 -1.28
C GLY A 195 -4.26 -13.40 -1.17
N SER A 196 -3.85 -12.12 -1.25
CA SER A 196 -2.44 -11.71 -1.17
C SER A 196 -1.99 -11.53 0.27
N GLY A 197 -0.83 -12.08 0.61
CA GLY A 197 -0.20 -11.88 1.92
C GLY A 197 0.16 -10.42 2.18
N ILE A 198 0.65 -9.70 1.18
CA ILE A 198 0.94 -8.25 1.27
C ILE A 198 -0.29 -7.49 1.75
N SER A 199 -1.43 -7.69 1.09
CA SER A 199 -2.70 -7.05 1.49
C SER A 199 -3.07 -7.41 2.93
N LEU A 200 -2.90 -8.67 3.30
CA LEU A 200 -3.21 -9.17 4.63
C LEU A 200 -2.32 -8.53 5.71
N PHE A 201 -1.02 -8.37 5.44
CA PHE A 201 -0.08 -7.74 6.39
C PHE A 201 -0.39 -6.26 6.59
N ILE A 202 -0.76 -5.53 5.52
CA ILE A 202 -1.20 -4.13 5.64
C ILE A 202 -2.47 -4.06 6.51
N ALA A 203 -3.49 -4.84 6.19
CA ALA A 203 -4.73 -4.84 6.94
C ALA A 203 -4.52 -5.21 8.41
N ALA A 204 -3.64 -6.17 8.69
CA ALA A 204 -3.30 -6.59 10.05
C ALA A 204 -2.54 -5.49 10.81
N GLY A 205 -1.56 -4.82 10.19
CA GLY A 205 -0.84 -3.70 10.78
C GLY A 205 -1.77 -2.53 11.11
N VAL A 206 -2.65 -2.16 10.19
CA VAL A 206 -3.66 -1.11 10.43
C VAL A 206 -4.64 -1.51 11.53
N ALA A 207 -5.15 -2.74 11.52
CA ALA A 207 -6.05 -3.23 12.55
C ALA A 207 -5.37 -3.21 13.93
N GLN A 208 -4.10 -3.59 14.01
CA GLN A 208 -3.29 -3.49 15.23
C GLN A 208 -3.16 -2.04 15.69
N ALA A 209 -2.83 -1.12 14.80
CA ALA A 209 -2.68 0.31 15.12
C ALA A 209 -4.01 0.92 15.60
N LEU A 210 -5.12 0.58 14.95
CA LEU A 210 -6.47 1.00 15.38
C LEU A 210 -6.81 0.46 16.78
N PHE A 211 -6.57 -0.83 17.00
CA PHE A 211 -6.88 -1.47 18.28
C PHE A 211 -6.02 -0.91 19.42
N LEU A 212 -4.71 -0.81 19.21
CA LEU A 212 -3.80 -0.25 20.22
C LEU A 212 -4.04 1.24 20.45
N GLY A 213 -4.26 2.02 19.40
CA GLY A 213 -4.58 3.44 19.52
C GLY A 213 -5.90 3.71 20.26
N ALA A 214 -6.90 2.82 20.12
CA ALA A 214 -8.17 2.92 20.83
C ALA A 214 -8.10 2.37 22.27
N PHE A 215 -7.47 1.20 22.48
CA PHE A 215 -7.62 0.38 23.70
C PHE A 215 -6.31 0.04 24.42
N SER A 216 -5.19 0.72 24.19
CA SER A 216 -3.96 0.46 24.93
C SER A 216 -4.07 0.94 26.37
N PHE A 217 -3.80 0.03 27.32
CA PHE A 217 -3.69 0.35 28.75
C PHE A 217 -2.30 0.85 29.14
N ILE A 218 -1.29 0.65 28.27
CA ILE A 218 0.10 0.96 28.59
C ILE A 218 0.32 2.45 28.39
N SER A 219 0.92 3.13 29.36
CA SER A 219 1.33 4.52 29.21
C SER A 219 2.56 4.62 28.29
N ALA A 220 2.49 5.49 27.29
CA ALA A 220 3.59 5.68 26.32
C ALA A 220 4.83 6.37 26.94
N SER A 221 4.66 7.13 28.03
CA SER A 221 5.72 7.99 28.60
C SER A 221 6.00 7.69 30.07
N GLY A 222 5.57 6.56 30.63
CA GLY A 222 5.73 6.25 32.05
C GLY A 222 4.91 7.15 32.98
N GLY A 223 3.96 7.94 32.44
CA GLY A 223 3.00 8.73 33.19
C GLY A 223 1.78 7.91 33.61
N ASP A 224 0.89 8.50 34.40
CA ASP A 224 -0.32 7.84 34.92
C ASP A 224 -1.45 7.71 33.85
N MET A 225 -1.30 8.31 32.67
CA MET A 225 -2.31 8.26 31.61
C MET A 225 -2.10 7.09 30.66
N ALA A 226 -3.17 6.34 30.40
CA ALA A 226 -3.19 5.29 29.37
C ALA A 226 -2.97 5.89 27.98
N SER A 227 -2.31 5.18 27.07
CA SER A 227 -2.10 5.66 25.69
C SER A 227 -3.32 5.47 24.78
N GLY A 228 -4.25 4.58 25.12
CA GLY A 228 -5.47 4.33 24.34
C GLY A 228 -6.53 5.42 24.53
N LEU A 229 -7.08 5.94 23.43
CA LEU A 229 -8.01 7.08 23.45
C LEU A 229 -9.28 6.85 24.29
N VAL A 230 -9.79 5.61 24.28
CA VAL A 230 -10.99 5.26 25.08
C VAL A 230 -10.70 5.38 26.58
N PHE A 231 -9.53 4.89 27.02
CA PHE A 231 -9.13 4.96 28.42
C PHE A 231 -8.71 6.37 28.83
N GLN A 232 -8.05 7.13 27.96
CA GLN A 232 -7.79 8.56 28.18
C GLN A 232 -9.09 9.34 28.38
N ALA A 233 -10.08 9.11 27.52
CA ALA A 233 -11.37 9.78 27.65
C ALA A 233 -12.06 9.41 28.97
N ALA A 234 -12.05 8.13 29.36
CA ALA A 234 -12.60 7.67 30.63
C ALA A 234 -11.89 8.33 31.84
N GLN A 235 -10.58 8.47 31.77
CA GLN A 235 -9.78 9.13 32.81
C GLN A 235 -10.12 10.61 32.90
N TYR A 236 -10.21 11.36 31.77
CA TYR A 236 -10.65 12.76 31.77
C TYR A 236 -12.05 12.95 32.33
N VAL A 237 -12.97 12.03 32.05
CA VAL A 237 -14.31 12.06 32.66
C VAL A 237 -14.24 11.87 34.17
N SER A 238 -13.40 10.96 34.67
CA SER A 238 -13.22 10.72 36.11
C SER A 238 -12.61 11.94 36.84
N GLU A 239 -11.81 12.74 36.12
CA GLU A 239 -11.23 14.00 36.60
C GLU A 239 -12.19 15.20 36.48
N GLY A 240 -13.42 14.97 35.96
CA GLY A 240 -14.43 16.01 35.75
C GLY A 240 -14.23 16.88 34.52
N ASN A 241 -13.27 16.54 33.63
CA ASN A 241 -12.94 17.31 32.44
C ASN A 241 -13.55 16.68 31.18
N VAL A 242 -14.88 16.85 31.01
CA VAL A 242 -15.64 16.31 29.88
C VAL A 242 -15.19 16.89 28.54
N ALA A 243 -14.73 18.16 28.51
CA ALA A 243 -14.24 18.80 27.29
C ALA A 243 -12.98 18.08 26.75
N SER A 244 -12.01 17.79 27.61
CA SER A 244 -10.80 17.05 27.22
C SER A 244 -11.11 15.61 26.79
N ALA A 245 -12.10 14.96 27.42
CA ALA A 245 -12.56 13.65 27.01
C ALA A 245 -13.14 13.66 25.57
N PHE A 246 -13.93 14.68 25.22
CA PHE A 246 -14.45 14.85 23.87
C PHE A 246 -13.31 15.03 22.84
N TRP A 247 -12.32 15.88 23.13
CA TRP A 247 -11.16 16.09 22.26
C TRP A 247 -10.34 14.82 22.07
N ALA A 248 -10.18 14.02 23.11
CA ALA A 248 -9.45 12.74 23.04
C ALA A 248 -10.17 11.72 22.13
N LEU A 249 -11.51 11.73 22.05
CA LEU A 249 -12.28 10.80 21.21
C LEU A 249 -12.39 11.23 19.74
N LEU A 250 -12.06 12.47 19.38
CA LEU A 250 -12.20 12.96 18.01
C LEU A 250 -11.47 12.11 16.96
N PRO A 251 -10.22 11.67 17.15
CA PRO A 251 -9.55 10.80 16.19
C PRO A 251 -10.33 9.50 15.94
N LEU A 252 -10.91 8.92 16.99
CA LEU A 252 -11.72 7.70 16.87
C LEU A 252 -13.01 7.97 16.10
N ILE A 253 -13.68 9.09 16.36
CA ILE A 253 -14.91 9.50 15.66
C ILE A 253 -14.61 9.69 14.16
N PHE A 254 -13.54 10.41 13.83
CA PHE A 254 -13.14 10.60 12.42
C PHE A 254 -12.75 9.27 11.75
N THR A 255 -12.11 8.37 12.47
CA THR A 255 -11.81 7.01 11.96
C THR A 255 -13.08 6.28 11.54
N VAL A 256 -14.11 6.32 12.40
CA VAL A 256 -15.41 5.69 12.10
C VAL A 256 -16.08 6.38 10.90
N ILE A 257 -16.06 7.71 10.83
CA ILE A 257 -16.63 8.46 9.70
C ILE A 257 -15.93 8.07 8.39
N VAL A 258 -14.61 8.11 8.36
CA VAL A 258 -13.82 7.72 7.17
C VAL A 258 -14.11 6.29 6.78
N PHE A 259 -14.14 5.35 7.75
CA PHE A 259 -14.49 3.95 7.51
C PHE A 259 -15.86 3.81 6.83
N LEU A 260 -16.90 4.47 7.34
CA LEU A 260 -18.25 4.41 6.77
C LEU A 260 -18.30 5.00 5.36
N VAL A 261 -17.61 6.11 5.11
CA VAL A 261 -17.54 6.74 3.79
C VAL A 261 -16.84 5.80 2.78
N VAL A 262 -15.76 5.13 3.18
CA VAL A 262 -15.06 4.17 2.31
C VAL A 262 -15.95 2.97 1.98
N VAL A 263 -16.60 2.38 2.99
CA VAL A 263 -17.51 1.24 2.80
C VAL A 263 -18.63 1.61 1.82
N TYR A 264 -19.20 2.80 1.96
CA TYR A 264 -20.21 3.31 1.04
C TYR A 264 -19.67 3.47 -0.38
N ALA A 265 -18.47 4.07 -0.52
CA ALA A 265 -17.83 4.30 -1.82
C ALA A 265 -17.44 2.98 -2.54
N GLU A 266 -16.98 1.97 -1.80
CA GLU A 266 -16.69 0.62 -2.35
C GLU A 266 -17.94 -0.08 -2.88
N GLY A 267 -19.10 0.20 -2.30
CA GLY A 267 -20.39 -0.31 -2.75
C GLY A 267 -20.94 0.38 -4.01
N MET A 268 -20.47 1.59 -4.34
CA MET A 268 -20.98 2.35 -5.48
C MET A 268 -20.55 1.74 -6.81
N ARG A 269 -21.51 1.51 -7.72
CA ARG A 269 -21.25 0.95 -9.05
C ARG A 269 -22.25 1.49 -10.07
N ILE A 270 -21.78 1.65 -11.30
CA ILE A 270 -22.61 1.95 -12.47
C ILE A 270 -22.81 0.65 -13.23
N GLU A 271 -24.06 0.26 -13.47
CA GLU A 271 -24.38 -0.96 -14.20
C GLU A 271 -24.61 -0.66 -15.68
N LEU A 272 -23.68 -1.11 -16.53
CA LEU A 272 -23.85 -1.03 -17.96
C LEU A 272 -24.69 -2.22 -18.45
N PRO A 273 -25.83 -1.98 -19.15
CA PRO A 273 -26.63 -3.07 -19.71
C PRO A 273 -25.86 -3.75 -20.84
N LEU A 274 -25.74 -5.08 -20.73
CA LEU A 274 -25.16 -5.95 -21.76
C LEU A 274 -26.17 -6.99 -22.20
N SER A 275 -26.01 -7.51 -23.42
CA SER A 275 -26.78 -8.63 -23.95
C SER A 275 -25.86 -9.74 -24.46
N TYR A 276 -26.28 -10.97 -24.32
CA TYR A 276 -25.59 -12.09 -24.98
C TYR A 276 -25.94 -12.13 -26.46
N GLY A 277 -24.94 -12.04 -27.32
CA GLY A 277 -25.15 -12.04 -28.77
C GLY A 277 -25.80 -13.31 -29.34
N ARG A 278 -25.68 -14.44 -28.62
CA ARG A 278 -26.23 -15.74 -29.03
C ARG A 278 -27.55 -16.13 -28.36
N ALA A 279 -27.93 -15.49 -27.23
CA ALA A 279 -29.15 -15.81 -26.49
C ALA A 279 -30.05 -14.58 -26.41
N ARG A 280 -31.05 -14.53 -27.29
CA ARG A 280 -32.07 -13.44 -27.27
C ARG A 280 -32.86 -13.50 -25.97
N GLY A 281 -32.81 -12.42 -25.18
CA GLY A 281 -33.61 -12.26 -23.95
C GLY A 281 -32.84 -12.38 -22.63
N LEU A 282 -31.61 -12.86 -22.62
CA LEU A 282 -30.77 -12.83 -21.41
C LEU A 282 -29.97 -11.51 -21.36
N GLY A 283 -30.45 -10.60 -20.53
CA GLY A 283 -29.71 -9.36 -20.21
C GLY A 283 -28.64 -9.65 -19.18
N ALA A 284 -27.41 -9.22 -19.43
CA ALA A 284 -26.33 -9.16 -18.46
C ALA A 284 -26.08 -7.69 -18.07
N ARG A 285 -25.50 -7.46 -16.89
CA ARG A 285 -25.10 -6.12 -16.46
C ARG A 285 -23.62 -6.15 -16.13
N TYR A 286 -22.87 -5.22 -16.67
CA TYR A 286 -21.45 -5.06 -16.36
C TYR A 286 -21.30 -3.98 -15.28
N PRO A 287 -20.90 -4.33 -14.06
CA PRO A 287 -20.74 -3.36 -12.98
C PRO A 287 -19.40 -2.65 -13.13
N LEU A 288 -19.43 -1.35 -13.38
CA LEU A 288 -18.27 -0.47 -13.23
C LEU A 288 -18.29 0.09 -11.81
N LYS A 289 -17.37 -0.36 -10.96
CA LYS A 289 -17.23 0.18 -9.59
C LYS A 289 -16.78 1.64 -9.65
N PHE A 290 -17.26 2.49 -8.74
CA PHE A 290 -16.82 3.88 -8.62
C PHE A 290 -15.31 3.92 -8.30
N LEU A 291 -14.85 3.10 -7.36
CA LEU A 291 -13.44 2.88 -7.11
C LEU A 291 -12.87 1.87 -8.11
N TYR A 292 -12.87 2.26 -9.39
CA TYR A 292 -12.48 1.41 -10.52
C TYR A 292 -11.05 0.86 -10.36
N VAL A 293 -10.14 1.70 -9.89
CA VAL A 293 -8.73 1.37 -9.65
C VAL A 293 -8.50 0.93 -8.21
N SER A 294 -9.55 0.88 -7.38
CA SER A 294 -9.48 0.62 -5.95
C SER A 294 -8.54 1.63 -5.25
N ASN A 295 -7.86 1.21 -4.18
CA ASN A 295 -6.99 2.07 -3.38
C ASN A 295 -5.53 2.10 -3.88
N ILE A 296 -5.22 1.39 -4.98
CA ILE A 296 -3.85 1.28 -5.51
C ILE A 296 -3.22 2.64 -5.83
N PRO A 297 -3.92 3.59 -6.47
CA PRO A 297 -3.34 4.89 -6.78
C PRO A 297 -2.80 5.65 -5.57
N VAL A 298 -3.53 5.63 -4.46
CA VAL A 298 -3.10 6.34 -3.24
C VAL A 298 -1.94 5.62 -2.54
N ILE A 299 -1.87 4.29 -2.64
CA ILE A 299 -0.71 3.54 -2.15
C ILE A 299 0.55 3.98 -2.88
N LEU A 300 0.47 4.05 -4.22
CA LEU A 300 1.59 4.46 -5.06
C LEU A 300 2.00 5.90 -4.77
N ALA A 301 1.02 6.81 -4.62
CA ALA A 301 1.26 8.20 -4.25
C ALA A 301 1.97 8.31 -2.90
N SER A 302 1.46 7.64 -1.87
CA SER A 302 2.05 7.65 -0.53
C SER A 302 3.44 7.01 -0.50
N ALA A 303 3.66 5.94 -1.26
CA ALA A 303 4.97 5.30 -1.39
C ALA A 303 6.01 6.25 -2.03
N VAL A 304 5.61 7.03 -3.05
CA VAL A 304 6.50 8.04 -3.65
C VAL A 304 6.80 9.15 -2.66
N LEU A 305 5.79 9.69 -1.96
CA LEU A 305 6.00 10.73 -0.96
C LEU A 305 6.93 10.27 0.17
N LEU A 306 6.75 9.03 0.64
CA LEU A 306 7.64 8.40 1.62
C LEU A 306 9.08 8.29 1.09
N ASN A 307 9.27 7.84 -0.15
CA ASN A 307 10.61 7.73 -0.73
C ASN A 307 11.29 9.09 -0.90
N VAL A 308 10.54 10.15 -1.21
CA VAL A 308 11.07 11.53 -1.22
C VAL A 308 11.57 11.92 0.18
N GLN A 309 10.81 11.59 1.23
CA GLN A 309 11.22 11.85 2.61
C GLN A 309 12.48 11.07 3.00
N LEU A 310 12.53 9.77 2.71
CA LEU A 310 13.69 8.92 3.01
C LEU A 310 14.95 9.36 2.23
N MET A 311 14.79 9.71 0.96
CA MET A 311 15.87 10.25 0.14
C MET A 311 16.36 11.60 0.67
N GLY A 312 15.43 12.47 1.10
CA GLY A 312 15.77 13.75 1.73
C GLY A 312 16.59 13.56 3.00
N MET A 313 16.19 12.62 3.85
CA MET A 313 16.91 12.29 5.07
C MET A 313 18.32 11.72 4.77
N PHE A 314 18.42 10.80 3.80
CA PHE A 314 19.70 10.26 3.35
C PHE A 314 20.66 11.37 2.84
N LEU A 315 20.16 12.27 1.98
CA LEU A 315 20.93 13.38 1.44
C LEU A 315 21.36 14.37 2.54
N ALA A 316 20.48 14.69 3.48
CA ALA A 316 20.81 15.57 4.60
C ALA A 316 21.93 14.98 5.47
N HIS A 317 21.90 13.68 5.79
CA HIS A 317 22.98 13.00 6.51
C HIS A 317 24.29 12.93 5.71
N ALA A 318 24.20 12.89 4.38
CA ALA A 318 25.37 12.99 3.49
C ALA A 318 25.94 14.41 3.36
N GLY A 319 25.36 15.40 4.07
CA GLY A 319 25.79 16.80 4.02
C GLY A 319 25.25 17.59 2.83
N LEU A 320 24.24 17.07 2.13
CA LEU A 320 23.60 17.68 0.95
C LEU A 320 22.09 17.87 1.19
N PRO A 321 21.63 18.85 2.01
CA PRO A 321 20.23 19.02 2.36
C PRO A 321 19.40 19.65 1.22
N ILE A 322 19.40 19.05 0.03
CA ILE A 322 18.72 19.58 -1.17
C ILE A 322 17.20 19.56 -1.00
N LEU A 323 16.66 18.53 -0.32
CA LEU A 323 15.22 18.36 -0.11
C LEU A 323 14.72 18.97 1.20
N GLY A 324 15.62 19.41 2.06
CA GLY A 324 15.33 20.02 3.35
C GLY A 324 16.26 19.52 4.47
N ASN A 325 16.20 20.21 5.60
CA ASN A 325 16.96 19.85 6.79
C ASN A 325 16.15 18.91 7.68
N TYR A 326 16.86 18.02 8.37
CA TYR A 326 16.29 17.07 9.32
C TYR A 326 16.85 17.34 10.71
N GLY A 327 16.01 17.30 11.73
CA GLY A 327 16.41 17.46 13.11
C GLY A 327 17.06 16.21 13.71
N THR A 328 17.13 16.18 15.02
CA THR A 328 17.60 14.99 15.78
C THR A 328 16.67 13.78 15.61
N GLY A 329 15.47 13.98 15.04
CA GLY A 329 14.53 12.95 14.58
C GLY A 329 14.59 12.75 13.07
N SER A 330 13.73 11.89 12.56
CA SER A 330 13.62 11.56 11.13
C SER A 330 12.58 12.41 10.38
N SER A 331 11.95 13.37 11.05
CA SER A 331 11.01 14.29 10.42
C SER A 331 11.76 15.51 9.85
N PRO A 332 11.43 15.91 8.62
CA PRO A 332 12.00 17.13 8.03
C PRO A 332 11.51 18.36 8.78
N ILE A 333 12.40 19.35 8.96
CA ILE A 333 12.08 20.61 9.62
C ILE A 333 11.69 21.67 8.59
N ASP A 334 12.28 21.61 7.40
CA ASP A 334 12.08 22.56 6.32
C ASP A 334 12.21 21.92 4.94
N GLY A 335 12.06 22.71 3.90
CA GLY A 335 12.27 22.31 2.51
C GLY A 335 11.10 21.57 1.89
N VAL A 336 11.34 20.99 0.71
CA VAL A 336 10.32 20.27 -0.07
C VAL A 336 9.82 19.04 0.68
N ALA A 337 10.72 18.32 1.35
CA ALA A 337 10.35 17.13 2.11
C ALA A 337 9.37 17.45 3.25
N TYR A 338 9.49 18.59 3.90
CA TYR A 338 8.57 19.03 4.94
C TYR A 338 7.13 19.16 4.41
N TYR A 339 6.94 19.85 3.29
CA TYR A 339 5.61 20.05 2.70
C TYR A 339 5.02 18.80 2.04
N LEU A 340 5.82 17.77 1.78
CA LEU A 340 5.37 16.49 1.22
C LEU A 340 5.19 15.40 2.27
N THR A 341 5.45 15.68 3.53
CA THR A 341 5.30 14.75 4.66
C THR A 341 3.88 14.87 5.23
N PRO A 342 3.20 13.78 5.61
CA PRO A 342 1.94 13.86 6.33
C PRO A 342 2.12 14.59 7.66
N LEU A 343 1.08 15.30 8.10
CA LEU A 343 1.11 16.02 9.37
C LEU A 343 1.25 15.05 10.54
N GLN A 344 1.92 15.52 11.59
CA GLN A 344 2.04 14.75 12.83
C GLN A 344 0.65 14.50 13.42
N SER A 345 0.39 13.25 13.81
CA SER A 345 -0.90 12.90 14.42
C SER A 345 -1.15 13.71 15.70
N PRO A 346 -2.41 14.11 15.97
CA PRO A 346 -2.79 14.76 17.23
C PRO A 346 -2.39 13.99 18.49
N LEU A 347 -2.27 12.67 18.40
CA LEU A 347 -1.84 11.79 19.50
C LEU A 347 -0.42 12.09 20.00
N PHE A 348 0.46 12.58 19.12
CA PHE A 348 1.86 12.85 19.44
C PHE A 348 2.16 14.36 19.54
N THR A 349 1.14 15.21 19.38
CA THR A 349 1.31 16.65 19.49
C THR A 349 1.17 17.09 20.94
N PRO A 350 2.10 17.92 21.47
CA PRO A 350 1.96 18.49 22.81
C PRO A 350 0.62 19.25 22.94
N GLY A 351 -0.14 18.97 23.99
CA GLY A 351 -1.48 19.52 24.17
C GLY A 351 -2.58 18.76 23.43
N GLY A 352 -2.28 17.57 22.87
CA GLY A 352 -3.25 16.69 22.22
C GLY A 352 -3.92 17.35 21.03
N TYR A 353 -5.21 17.06 20.81
CA TYR A 353 -5.96 17.58 19.67
C TYR A 353 -6.07 19.11 19.64
N GLN A 354 -6.12 19.79 20.79
CA GLN A 354 -6.14 21.25 20.86
C GLN A 354 -4.82 21.87 20.42
N GLY A 355 -3.69 21.31 20.87
CA GLY A 355 -2.35 21.72 20.42
C GLY A 355 -2.18 21.53 18.92
N TYR A 356 -2.66 20.40 18.41
CA TYR A 356 -2.66 20.10 16.97
C TYR A 356 -3.45 21.14 16.16
N LEU A 357 -4.67 21.49 16.59
CA LEU A 357 -5.45 22.57 15.95
C LEU A 357 -4.70 23.89 15.96
N GLY A 358 -4.01 24.21 17.06
CA GLY A 358 -3.17 25.41 17.15
C GLY A 358 -2.04 25.42 16.11
N THR A 359 -1.42 24.29 15.81
CA THR A 359 -0.36 24.18 14.79
C THR A 359 -0.90 24.28 13.37
N ILE A 360 -2.00 23.61 13.05
CA ILE A 360 -2.56 23.60 11.68
C ILE A 360 -3.23 24.92 11.30
N LEU A 361 -3.72 25.70 12.26
CA LEU A 361 -4.34 27.00 11.98
C LEU A 361 -3.33 28.13 11.78
N THR A 362 -2.02 27.87 11.92
CA THR A 362 -0.99 28.80 11.52
C THR A 362 -0.90 28.91 9.99
N THR A 363 -0.36 30.02 9.48
CA THR A 363 -0.17 30.20 8.03
C THR A 363 0.71 29.11 7.44
N GLU A 364 1.77 28.70 8.13
CA GLU A 364 2.65 27.61 7.72
C GLU A 364 1.94 26.25 7.75
N GLY A 365 1.18 25.97 8.81
CA GLY A 365 0.39 24.75 8.94
C GLY A 365 -0.65 24.61 7.82
N MET A 366 -1.36 25.71 7.49
CA MET A 366 -2.30 25.70 6.36
C MET A 366 -1.59 25.46 5.04
N LEU A 367 -0.45 26.11 4.78
CA LEU A 367 0.32 25.89 3.56
C LEU A 367 0.79 24.43 3.47
N HIS A 368 1.25 23.86 4.58
CA HIS A 368 1.65 22.45 4.65
C HIS A 368 0.48 21.51 4.30
N ILE A 369 -0.68 21.69 4.93
CA ILE A 369 -1.90 20.90 4.67
C ILE A 369 -2.25 20.92 3.18
N PHE A 370 -2.30 22.11 2.57
CA PHE A 370 -2.68 22.23 1.17
C PHE A 370 -1.60 21.68 0.23
N ALA A 371 -0.32 21.89 0.51
CA ALA A 371 0.77 21.36 -0.30
C ALA A 371 0.80 19.82 -0.28
N TYR A 372 0.72 19.22 0.91
CA TYR A 372 0.64 17.77 1.08
C TYR A 372 -0.59 17.19 0.37
N GLY A 373 -1.78 17.77 0.62
CA GLY A 373 -3.02 17.30 0.00
C GLY A 373 -3.00 17.40 -1.51
N PHE A 374 -2.53 18.54 -2.05
CA PHE A 374 -2.39 18.71 -3.49
C PHE A 374 -1.44 17.68 -4.10
N ALA A 375 -0.30 17.43 -3.46
CA ALA A 375 0.66 16.42 -3.92
C ALA A 375 0.05 15.01 -3.88
N LEU A 376 -0.58 14.63 -2.77
CA LEU A 376 -1.19 13.32 -2.59
C LEU A 376 -2.32 13.07 -3.60
N VAL A 377 -3.23 14.03 -3.79
CA VAL A 377 -4.36 13.91 -4.71
C VAL A 377 -3.89 13.88 -6.17
N SER A 378 -2.97 14.79 -6.54
CA SER A 378 -2.43 14.86 -7.90
C SER A 378 -1.68 13.58 -8.29
N LEU A 379 -0.83 13.08 -7.39
CA LEU A 379 -0.14 11.80 -7.58
C LEU A 379 -1.11 10.63 -7.65
N SER A 380 -2.15 10.62 -6.80
CA SER A 380 -3.18 9.57 -6.83
C SER A 380 -3.90 9.53 -8.18
N VAL A 381 -4.31 10.69 -8.72
CA VAL A 381 -4.95 10.78 -10.04
C VAL A 381 -3.99 10.32 -11.14
N LEU A 382 -2.74 10.76 -11.11
CA LEU A 382 -1.71 10.39 -12.07
C LEU A 382 -1.46 8.87 -12.06
N PHE A 383 -1.27 8.28 -10.89
CA PHE A 383 -1.06 6.84 -10.76
C PHE A 383 -2.33 6.04 -11.09
N GLY A 384 -3.52 6.56 -10.81
CA GLY A 384 -4.78 5.94 -11.24
C GLY A 384 -4.88 5.81 -12.75
N TRP A 385 -4.50 6.86 -13.47
CA TRP A 385 -4.45 6.83 -14.92
C TRP A 385 -3.41 5.85 -15.47
N PHE A 386 -2.18 5.89 -14.94
CA PHE A 386 -1.13 4.93 -15.32
C PHE A 386 -1.52 3.49 -15.00
N TRP A 387 -2.17 3.25 -13.87
CA TRP A 387 -2.61 1.91 -13.48
C TRP A 387 -3.59 1.32 -14.48
N VAL A 388 -4.60 2.07 -14.91
CA VAL A 388 -5.58 1.61 -15.90
C VAL A 388 -4.91 1.22 -17.22
N GLU A 389 -3.95 2.02 -17.69
CA GLU A 389 -3.21 1.73 -18.92
C GLU A 389 -2.30 0.50 -18.77
N SER A 390 -1.61 0.35 -17.64
CA SER A 390 -0.64 -0.72 -17.42
C SER A 390 -1.28 -2.08 -17.14
N THR A 391 -2.46 -2.12 -16.51
CA THR A 391 -3.12 -3.38 -16.13
C THR A 391 -4.10 -3.91 -17.16
N GLY A 392 -4.22 -3.24 -18.30
CA GLY A 392 -5.18 -3.64 -19.36
C GLY A 392 -6.64 -3.41 -18.98
N MET A 393 -6.90 -2.49 -18.06
CA MET A 393 -8.23 -2.07 -17.65
C MET A 393 -8.74 -0.88 -18.47
N GLY A 394 -8.01 -0.48 -19.51
CA GLY A 394 -8.41 0.60 -20.42
C GLY A 394 -9.62 0.22 -21.28
N PRO A 395 -10.31 1.23 -21.87
CA PRO A 395 -11.55 1.02 -22.63
C PRO A 395 -11.42 -0.02 -23.74
N ARG A 396 -10.31 0.04 -24.49
CA ARG A 396 -10.04 -0.88 -25.61
C ARG A 396 -9.86 -2.32 -25.15
N GLN A 397 -9.10 -2.53 -24.09
CA GLN A 397 -8.81 -3.86 -23.55
C GLN A 397 -10.07 -4.49 -22.94
N VAL A 398 -10.85 -3.69 -22.20
CA VAL A 398 -12.12 -4.14 -21.62
C VAL A 398 -13.14 -4.46 -22.71
N ALA A 399 -13.25 -3.62 -23.77
CA ALA A 399 -14.12 -3.90 -24.91
C ALA A 399 -13.74 -5.22 -25.61
N ALA A 400 -12.43 -5.46 -25.78
CA ALA A 400 -11.95 -6.71 -26.37
C ALA A 400 -12.26 -7.94 -25.48
N GLN A 401 -12.14 -7.81 -24.17
CA GLN A 401 -12.50 -8.88 -23.22
C GLN A 401 -13.99 -9.19 -23.24
N LEU A 402 -14.85 -8.17 -23.22
CA LEU A 402 -16.31 -8.33 -23.35
C LEU A 402 -16.69 -8.98 -24.67
N GLY A 403 -16.08 -8.54 -25.78
CA GLY A 403 -16.30 -9.12 -27.10
C GLY A 403 -15.92 -10.61 -27.18
N ARG A 404 -14.78 -11.01 -26.58
CA ARG A 404 -14.37 -12.43 -26.47
C ARG A 404 -15.34 -13.25 -25.64
N ALA A 405 -15.93 -12.67 -24.60
CA ALA A 405 -16.95 -13.30 -23.77
C ALA A 405 -18.35 -13.35 -24.46
N GLY A 406 -18.48 -12.82 -25.68
CA GLY A 406 -19.75 -12.77 -26.40
C GLY A 406 -20.76 -11.79 -25.83
N LEU A 407 -20.32 -10.87 -24.98
CA LEU A 407 -21.13 -9.84 -24.35
C LEU A 407 -21.12 -8.57 -25.22
N LEU A 408 -22.31 -8.06 -25.51
CA LEU A 408 -22.52 -6.93 -26.43
C LEU A 408 -23.45 -5.90 -25.78
N ILE A 409 -23.37 -4.66 -26.22
CA ILE A 409 -24.31 -3.63 -25.79
C ILE A 409 -25.59 -3.76 -26.58
N PRO A 410 -26.78 -3.80 -25.92
CA PRO A 410 -28.06 -3.94 -26.58
C PRO A 410 -28.28 -2.80 -27.59
N GLY A 411 -28.81 -3.15 -28.78
CA GLY A 411 -29.15 -2.17 -29.81
C GLY A 411 -28.05 -1.82 -30.82
N PHE A 412 -26.82 -2.35 -30.62
CA PHE A 412 -25.72 -2.16 -31.57
C PHE A 412 -25.30 -3.48 -32.22
N ARG A 413 -24.84 -3.42 -33.48
CA ARG A 413 -24.27 -4.58 -34.20
C ARG A 413 -22.97 -5.00 -33.44
N GLN A 414 -22.52 -6.26 -33.67
CA GLN A 414 -21.33 -6.89 -33.07
C GLN A 414 -20.01 -6.17 -33.42
N ASP A 415 -19.96 -4.84 -33.28
CA ASP A 415 -18.75 -4.06 -33.54
C ASP A 415 -18.08 -3.70 -32.20
N PRO A 416 -16.89 -4.24 -31.90
CA PRO A 416 -16.13 -3.92 -30.69
C PRO A 416 -15.84 -2.43 -30.55
N ARG A 417 -15.78 -1.69 -31.63
CA ARG A 417 -15.51 -0.25 -31.64
C ARG A 417 -16.61 0.56 -30.97
N VAL A 418 -17.87 0.09 -31.03
CA VAL A 418 -18.98 0.79 -30.37
C VAL A 418 -18.88 0.59 -28.86
N THR A 419 -18.56 -0.63 -28.41
CA THR A 419 -18.32 -0.91 -26.97
C THR A 419 -17.13 -0.11 -26.45
N GLU A 420 -16.05 -0.02 -27.22
CA GLU A 420 -14.87 0.81 -26.91
C GLU A 420 -15.25 2.28 -26.71
N LYS A 421 -15.99 2.89 -27.67
CA LYS A 421 -16.44 4.30 -27.59
C LYS A 421 -17.31 4.58 -26.36
N ILE A 422 -18.16 3.63 -25.96
CA ILE A 422 -18.98 3.79 -24.78
C ILE A 422 -18.11 3.72 -23.52
N LEU A 423 -17.19 2.76 -23.44
CA LEU A 423 -16.28 2.62 -22.31
C LEU A 423 -15.29 3.78 -22.22
N GLU A 424 -14.84 4.37 -23.34
CA GLU A 424 -14.03 5.58 -23.39
C GLU A 424 -14.69 6.79 -22.72
N ARG A 425 -16.01 6.82 -22.68
CA ARG A 425 -16.75 7.88 -21.99
C ARG A 425 -16.79 7.70 -20.47
N TYR A 426 -16.79 6.45 -19.98
CA TYR A 426 -16.95 6.16 -18.55
C TYR A 426 -15.64 5.87 -17.83
N ILE A 427 -14.77 5.02 -18.38
CA ILE A 427 -13.58 4.54 -17.69
C ILE A 427 -12.62 5.68 -17.31
N PRO A 428 -12.24 6.62 -18.19
CA PRO A 428 -11.33 7.71 -17.81
C PRO A 428 -11.92 8.61 -16.73
N VAL A 429 -13.20 8.94 -16.84
CA VAL A 429 -13.89 9.81 -15.88
C VAL A 429 -13.96 9.15 -14.50
N ILE A 430 -14.38 7.88 -14.43
CA ILE A 430 -14.45 7.12 -13.18
C ILE A 430 -13.05 6.92 -12.58
N THR A 431 -12.04 6.72 -13.41
CA THR A 431 -10.64 6.59 -12.96
C THR A 431 -10.16 7.86 -12.27
N ILE A 432 -10.35 9.03 -12.90
CA ILE A 432 -9.93 10.32 -12.36
C ILE A 432 -10.73 10.65 -11.10
N LEU A 433 -12.05 10.51 -11.14
CA LEU A 433 -12.93 10.80 -10.01
C LEU A 433 -12.69 9.83 -8.84
N GLY A 434 -12.55 8.54 -9.11
CA GLY A 434 -12.29 7.53 -8.09
C GLY A 434 -10.92 7.70 -7.44
N ALA A 435 -9.85 7.87 -8.23
CA ALA A 435 -8.51 8.10 -7.70
C ALA A 435 -8.40 9.43 -6.94
N GLY A 436 -9.03 10.50 -7.46
CA GLY A 436 -9.10 11.80 -6.78
C GLY A 436 -9.88 11.72 -5.47
N PHE A 437 -11.03 11.04 -5.46
CA PHE A 437 -11.83 10.83 -4.25
C PHE A 437 -11.05 10.08 -3.17
N VAL A 438 -10.35 8.99 -3.53
CA VAL A 438 -9.51 8.23 -2.60
C VAL A 438 -8.37 9.09 -2.06
N GLY A 439 -7.72 9.90 -2.91
CA GLY A 439 -6.68 10.85 -2.50
C GLY A 439 -7.20 11.92 -1.54
N ILE A 440 -8.36 12.52 -1.83
CA ILE A 440 -9.00 13.52 -0.96
C ILE A 440 -9.39 12.90 0.38
N LEU A 441 -9.95 11.69 0.37
CA LEU A 441 -10.38 11.04 1.59
C LEU A 441 -9.20 10.63 2.48
N ALA A 442 -8.09 10.17 1.87
CA ALA A 442 -6.85 9.91 2.58
C ALA A 442 -6.29 11.19 3.23
N TRP A 443 -6.21 12.27 2.45
CA TRP A 443 -5.81 13.59 2.93
C TRP A 443 -6.69 14.09 4.08
N PHE A 444 -8.01 13.98 3.96
CA PHE A 444 -8.95 14.35 5.01
C PHE A 444 -8.72 13.55 6.30
N ALA A 445 -8.53 12.24 6.18
CA ALA A 445 -8.27 11.38 7.33
C ALA A 445 -6.93 11.68 8.01
N ASP A 446 -5.89 12.02 7.23
CA ASP A 446 -4.58 12.43 7.78
C ASP A 446 -4.70 13.78 8.52
N ILE A 447 -5.42 14.77 7.99
CA ILE A 447 -5.66 16.06 8.65
C ILE A 447 -6.47 15.91 9.94
N THR A 448 -7.49 15.07 9.91
CA THR A 448 -8.34 14.86 11.10
C THR A 448 -7.67 14.00 12.16
N GLY A 449 -6.48 13.49 11.88
CA GLY A 449 -5.74 12.62 12.79
C GLY A 449 -6.43 11.29 13.05
N ALA A 450 -7.20 10.79 12.08
CA ALA A 450 -7.85 9.49 12.19
C ALA A 450 -6.82 8.39 12.50
N LEU A 451 -7.18 7.44 13.36
CA LEU A 451 -6.30 6.35 13.77
C LEU A 451 -5.92 5.47 12.58
N GLY A 452 -4.66 5.12 12.48
CA GLY A 452 -4.19 4.18 11.46
C GLY A 452 -3.94 4.79 10.09
N THR A 453 -3.77 6.10 9.98
CA THR A 453 -3.59 6.91 8.76
C THR A 453 -4.75 6.83 7.77
N GLY A 454 -4.95 7.87 6.97
CA GLY A 454 -6.01 7.89 5.96
C GLY A 454 -5.85 6.79 4.90
N THR A 455 -4.64 6.64 4.41
CA THR A 455 -4.30 5.57 3.45
C THR A 455 -4.47 4.18 4.05
N GLY A 456 -4.09 3.98 5.32
CA GLY A 456 -4.23 2.70 6.01
C GLY A 456 -5.68 2.26 6.16
N ILE A 457 -6.58 3.15 6.58
CA ILE A 457 -8.02 2.85 6.71
C ILE A 457 -8.61 2.47 5.34
N LEU A 458 -8.33 3.28 4.31
CA LEU A 458 -8.78 3.03 2.94
C LEU A 458 -8.35 1.64 2.45
N LEU A 459 -7.07 1.31 2.66
CA LEU A 459 -6.51 0.01 2.29
C LEU A 459 -7.21 -1.13 3.00
N THR A 460 -7.35 -1.01 4.31
CA THR A 460 -7.95 -2.07 5.13
C THR A 460 -9.39 -2.35 4.73
N VAL A 461 -10.20 -1.31 4.52
CA VAL A 461 -11.60 -1.47 4.08
C VAL A 461 -11.65 -2.15 2.71
N GLY A 462 -10.88 -1.67 1.72
CA GLY A 462 -10.84 -2.26 0.38
C GLY A 462 -10.34 -3.71 0.39
N ILE A 463 -9.37 -4.04 1.24
CA ILE A 463 -8.85 -5.40 1.42
C ILE A 463 -9.92 -6.30 2.05
N LEU A 464 -10.55 -5.86 3.15
CA LEU A 464 -11.60 -6.62 3.83
C LEU A 464 -12.82 -6.85 2.92
N TYR A 465 -13.17 -5.84 2.10
CA TYR A 465 -14.26 -5.98 1.13
C TYR A 465 -13.94 -7.03 0.06
N ARG A 466 -12.71 -7.06 -0.47
CA ARG A 466 -12.25 -8.10 -1.40
C ARG A 466 -12.24 -9.49 -0.75
N PHE A 467 -11.75 -9.60 0.49
CA PHE A 467 -11.80 -10.87 1.23
C PHE A 467 -13.23 -11.35 1.40
N TYR A 468 -14.17 -10.47 1.73
CA TYR A 468 -15.58 -10.80 1.81
C TYR A 468 -16.14 -11.31 0.48
N GLU A 469 -15.85 -10.63 -0.64
CA GLU A 469 -16.26 -11.06 -1.98
C GLU A 469 -15.67 -12.44 -2.34
N ASP A 470 -14.39 -12.67 -2.04
CA ASP A 470 -13.70 -13.92 -2.35
C ASP A 470 -14.21 -15.09 -1.48
N LEU A 471 -14.47 -14.85 -0.20
CA LEU A 471 -15.09 -15.83 0.70
C LEU A 471 -16.51 -16.17 0.26
N ALA A 472 -17.32 -15.17 -0.08
CA ALA A 472 -18.68 -15.39 -0.57
C ALA A 472 -18.70 -16.22 -1.85
N LYS A 473 -17.82 -15.96 -2.81
CA LYS A 473 -17.66 -16.78 -4.02
C LYS A 473 -17.28 -18.22 -3.69
N GLN A 474 -16.30 -18.42 -2.79
CA GLN A 474 -15.86 -19.77 -2.41
C GLN A 474 -16.95 -20.57 -1.71
N GLN A 475 -17.74 -19.94 -0.83
CA GLN A 475 -18.88 -20.60 -0.18
C GLN A 475 -19.94 -21.04 -1.19
N VAL A 476 -20.23 -20.22 -2.22
CA VAL A 476 -21.14 -20.59 -3.29
C VAL A 476 -20.62 -21.79 -4.09
N PHE A 477 -19.33 -21.83 -4.42
CA PHE A 477 -18.74 -22.97 -5.15
C PHE A 477 -18.68 -24.26 -4.30
N GLU A 478 -18.48 -24.16 -3.00
CA GLU A 478 -18.54 -25.32 -2.09
C GLU A 478 -19.95 -25.87 -1.94
N GLN A 479 -20.97 -24.99 -1.93
CA GLN A 479 -22.39 -25.40 -1.86
C GLN A 479 -22.91 -25.94 -3.19
N TYR A 480 -22.40 -25.44 -4.32
CA TYR A 480 -22.84 -25.83 -5.66
C TYR A 480 -21.67 -26.31 -6.55
N PRO A 481 -21.11 -27.53 -6.33
CA PRO A 481 -19.94 -28.00 -7.09
C PRO A 481 -20.15 -28.11 -8.60
N MET A 482 -21.42 -28.18 -9.06
CA MET A 482 -21.74 -28.15 -10.49
C MET A 482 -21.43 -26.82 -11.16
N LEU A 483 -21.53 -25.68 -10.45
CA LEU A 483 -21.21 -24.36 -10.98
C LEU A 483 -19.70 -24.21 -11.27
N ASP A 484 -18.84 -24.82 -10.45
CA ASP A 484 -17.40 -24.82 -10.66
C ASP A 484 -16.98 -25.56 -11.95
N LYS A 485 -17.75 -26.61 -12.35
CA LYS A 485 -17.50 -27.36 -13.59
C LYS A 485 -17.99 -26.64 -14.86
N ILE A 486 -18.94 -25.72 -14.72
CA ILE A 486 -19.51 -24.96 -15.86
C ILE A 486 -18.71 -23.71 -16.14
N LEU A 487 -18.03 -23.13 -15.13
CA LEU A 487 -17.30 -21.86 -15.20
C LEU A 487 -15.79 -22.04 -15.43
N LYS A 488 -15.25 -23.23 -15.31
CA LYS A 488 -13.92 -23.66 -15.75
C LYS A 488 -13.97 -24.17 -17.18
#